data_7e5f8bf0467bcdd65e1d65d304107369
#
_entry.id   7e5f8bf0467bcdd65e1d65d304107369
#
_cell.length_a   1.000
_cell.length_b   1.000
_cell.length_c   1.000
_cell.angle_alpha   90.00
_cell.angle_beta   90.00
_cell.angle_gamma   90.00
#
_symmetry.space_group_name_H-M   'P 1'
#
loop_
_entity.id
_entity.type
_entity.pdbx_description
1 polymer ?
#
loop_
_entity_poly.entity_id
_entity_poly.type
_entity_poly.pdbx_seq_one_letter_code
_entity_poly.pdbx_strand_id
1 'polypeptide(L)'
;MKNWLRLLDRLRLRAWIGSIALVVCLFFSLTFPAQATLNDDHYDGNIFALYGGNGSLVPPRVTLAQSLQNLHRPALLAFYVDDSSDCKLYTPFLNQIQSFYSPAINIITVPADGLNLKAQHTATEAAYYYRGFVPQTVLISAEGKILFDQEGLPDLEVLDAALKQIPGLKVNVNARPRDLNVKQINELNP
;
A
#
# COMPACT_ATOMS: atom_id res chain seq x y z
N MET A 1 35.75 16.09 -60.22
CA MET A 1 36.16 15.75 -58.83
C MET A 1 35.18 16.22 -57.76
N LYS A 2 34.59 17.39 -57.80
CA LYS A 2 33.67 17.92 -56.77
C LYS A 2 32.37 17.11 -56.58
N ASN A 3 31.83 16.47 -57.59
CA ASN A 3 30.57 15.73 -57.50
C ASN A 3 30.73 14.36 -56.83
N TRP A 4 31.89 13.76 -56.87
CA TRP A 4 32.19 12.47 -56.24
C TRP A 4 32.29 12.60 -54.72
N LEU A 5 32.90 13.66 -54.24
CA LEU A 5 33.02 13.98 -52.79
C LEU A 5 31.62 14.21 -52.18
N ARG A 6 30.72 14.91 -52.84
CA ARG A 6 29.35 15.09 -52.36
C ARG A 6 28.54 13.80 -52.31
N LEU A 7 28.81 12.86 -53.18
CA LEU A 7 28.17 11.51 -53.18
C LEU A 7 28.63 10.69 -51.98
N LEU A 8 29.94 10.70 -51.69
CA LEU A 8 30.51 10.01 -50.53
C LEU A 8 30.02 10.58 -49.20
N ASP A 9 29.87 11.90 -49.09
CA ASP A 9 29.34 12.56 -47.88
C ASP A 9 27.86 12.19 -47.65
N ARG A 10 27.07 12.09 -48.71
CA ARG A 10 25.66 11.67 -48.62
C ARG A 10 25.53 10.18 -48.23
N LEU A 11 26.41 9.32 -48.72
CA LEU A 11 26.43 7.90 -48.34
C LEU A 11 26.87 7.71 -46.87
N ARG A 12 27.88 8.44 -46.42
CA ARG A 12 28.30 8.46 -45.02
C ARG A 12 27.20 8.96 -44.11
N LEU A 13 26.54 10.05 -44.43
CA LEU A 13 25.44 10.62 -43.66
C LEU A 13 24.27 9.63 -43.54
N ARG A 14 23.91 8.95 -44.64
CA ARG A 14 22.85 7.91 -44.63
C ARG A 14 23.24 6.72 -43.79
N ALA A 15 24.47 6.28 -43.80
CA ALA A 15 24.98 5.19 -42.97
C ALA A 15 24.93 5.58 -41.48
N TRP A 16 25.30 6.80 -41.11
CA TRP A 16 25.22 7.32 -39.76
C TRP A 16 23.78 7.40 -39.25
N ILE A 17 22.86 7.91 -40.04
CA ILE A 17 21.44 7.98 -39.70
C ILE A 17 20.86 6.57 -39.52
N GLY A 18 21.21 5.64 -40.43
CA GLY A 18 20.81 4.23 -40.30
C GLY A 18 21.32 3.55 -39.03
N SER A 19 22.57 3.81 -38.66
CA SER A 19 23.15 3.27 -37.43
C SER A 19 22.47 3.84 -36.17
N ILE A 20 22.18 5.14 -36.15
CA ILE A 20 21.47 5.76 -35.02
C ILE A 20 20.03 5.21 -34.93
N ALA A 21 19.33 5.08 -36.04
CA ALA A 21 17.98 4.50 -36.07
C ALA A 21 17.98 3.04 -35.55
N LEU A 22 18.97 2.24 -35.95
CA LEU A 22 19.12 0.85 -35.47
C LEU A 22 19.35 0.80 -33.96
N VAL A 23 20.22 1.66 -33.42
CA VAL A 23 20.48 1.73 -31.97
C VAL A 23 19.24 2.14 -31.20
N VAL A 24 18.49 3.13 -31.69
CA VAL A 24 17.22 3.57 -31.08
C VAL A 24 16.18 2.44 -31.09
N CYS A 25 16.03 1.73 -32.22
CA CYS A 25 15.13 0.57 -32.29
C CYS A 25 15.52 -0.54 -31.34
N LEU A 26 16.81 -0.83 -31.19
CA LEU A 26 17.32 -1.81 -30.22
C LEU A 26 17.03 -1.39 -28.78
N PHE A 27 17.19 -0.11 -28.45
CA PHE A 27 16.84 0.39 -27.10
C PHE A 27 15.34 0.23 -26.79
N PHE A 28 14.44 0.54 -27.75
CA PHE A 28 13.00 0.35 -27.56
C PHE A 28 12.57 -1.12 -27.54
N SER A 29 13.32 -2.01 -28.17
CA SER A 29 13.02 -3.46 -28.16
C SER A 29 13.43 -4.15 -26.85
N LEU A 30 14.25 -3.52 -26.01
CA LEU A 30 14.73 -4.05 -24.73
C LEU A 30 13.91 -3.56 -23.52
N THR A 31 12.92 -2.68 -23.73
CA THR A 31 12.02 -2.29 -22.65
C THR A 31 10.94 -3.34 -22.48
N PHE A 32 11.16 -4.27 -21.54
CA PHE A 32 10.10 -5.15 -21.07
C PHE A 32 9.10 -4.34 -20.24
N PRO A 33 7.78 -4.50 -20.47
CA PRO A 33 6.79 -3.89 -19.57
C PRO A 33 6.99 -4.47 -18.17
N ALA A 34 7.27 -3.61 -17.19
CA ALA A 34 7.26 -3.99 -15.79
C ALA A 34 5.80 -4.24 -15.39
N GLN A 35 5.39 -5.51 -15.32
CA GLN A 35 4.08 -5.91 -14.84
C GLN A 35 4.20 -6.22 -13.35
N ALA A 36 3.71 -5.33 -12.50
CA ALA A 36 3.48 -5.64 -11.09
C ALA A 36 2.15 -6.41 -10.99
N THR A 37 2.20 -7.72 -10.82
CA THR A 37 1.03 -8.55 -10.58
C THR A 37 0.83 -8.75 -9.08
N LEU A 38 -0.42 -9.02 -8.63
CA LEU A 38 -0.72 -9.32 -7.22
C LEU A 38 0.02 -10.57 -6.70
N ASN A 39 0.40 -11.47 -7.61
CA ASN A 39 1.12 -12.70 -7.31
C ASN A 39 2.63 -12.60 -7.54
N ASP A 40 3.15 -11.39 -7.76
CA ASP A 40 4.58 -11.16 -7.92
C ASP A 40 5.22 -11.00 -6.54
N ASP A 41 5.94 -12.03 -6.09
CA ASP A 41 6.65 -12.03 -4.80
C ASP A 41 7.97 -11.23 -4.87
N HIS A 42 8.25 -10.55 -5.97
CA HIS A 42 9.49 -9.81 -6.23
C HIS A 42 9.31 -8.29 -6.08
N TYR A 43 8.36 -7.87 -5.29
CA TYR A 43 8.05 -6.46 -5.13
C TYR A 43 8.92 -5.81 -4.05
N ASP A 44 9.80 -4.89 -4.47
CA ASP A 44 10.60 -4.03 -3.59
C ASP A 44 9.93 -2.66 -3.43
N GLY A 45 9.10 -2.48 -2.41
CA GLY A 45 8.53 -1.16 -2.13
C GLY A 45 7.30 -1.16 -1.23
N ASN A 46 6.70 0.02 -1.09
CA ASN A 46 5.57 0.23 -0.20
C ASN A 46 4.24 -0.12 -0.90
N ILE A 47 3.59 -1.20 -0.47
CA ILE A 47 2.30 -1.67 -1.02
C ILE A 47 1.18 -0.62 -0.90
N PHE A 48 1.21 0.25 0.11
CA PHE A 48 0.19 1.31 0.27
C PHE A 48 0.27 2.37 -0.82
N ALA A 49 1.48 2.69 -1.30
CA ALA A 49 1.66 3.62 -2.41
C ALA A 49 1.22 3.01 -3.74
N LEU A 50 1.61 1.77 -4.02
CA LEU A 50 1.39 1.16 -5.33
C LEU A 50 0.02 0.53 -5.50
N TYR A 51 -0.42 -0.28 -4.53
CA TYR A 51 -1.71 -0.97 -4.61
C TYR A 51 -2.85 -0.18 -3.97
N GLY A 52 -2.54 0.60 -2.93
CA GLY A 52 -3.51 1.49 -2.28
C GLY A 52 -3.61 2.87 -2.93
N GLY A 53 -2.61 3.29 -3.71
CA GLY A 53 -2.52 4.65 -4.25
C GLY A 53 -2.38 5.72 -3.15
N ASN A 54 -1.90 5.34 -1.96
CA ASN A 54 -1.79 6.24 -0.81
C ASN A 54 -0.62 5.89 0.11
N GLY A 55 0.54 6.45 -0.17
CA GLY A 55 1.73 6.30 0.68
C GLY A 55 1.66 7.04 2.02
N SER A 56 0.59 7.78 2.33
CA SER A 56 0.50 8.58 3.57
C SER A 56 0.29 7.73 4.84
N LEU A 57 -0.01 6.44 4.69
CA LEU A 57 -0.15 5.48 5.79
C LEU A 57 1.18 4.92 6.29
N VAL A 58 2.26 5.06 5.51
CA VAL A 58 3.58 4.51 5.85
C VAL A 58 4.66 5.57 5.66
N PRO A 59 5.46 5.89 6.70
CA PRO A 59 5.34 5.38 8.07
C PRO A 59 4.09 5.92 8.78
N PRO A 60 3.59 5.22 9.82
CA PRO A 60 2.45 5.70 10.61
C PRO A 60 2.82 7.00 11.32
N ARG A 61 1.86 7.93 11.43
CA ARG A 61 2.07 9.27 12.01
C ARG A 61 2.31 9.24 13.50
N VAL A 62 1.80 8.22 14.18
CA VAL A 62 1.88 8.06 15.64
C VAL A 62 2.11 6.59 15.99
N THR A 63 2.71 6.35 17.14
CA THR A 63 2.77 5.01 17.75
C THR A 63 1.48 4.70 18.50
N LEU A 64 1.25 3.43 18.87
CA LEU A 64 0.10 3.04 19.68
C LEU A 64 0.10 3.76 21.04
N ALA A 65 1.26 3.79 21.72
CA ALA A 65 1.41 4.52 22.97
C ALA A 65 1.02 6.01 22.83
N GLN A 66 1.50 6.68 21.79
CA GLN A 66 1.12 8.07 21.52
C GLN A 66 -0.38 8.24 21.26
N SER A 67 -1.00 7.32 20.51
CA SER A 67 -2.44 7.36 20.24
C SER A 67 -3.26 7.26 21.52
N LEU A 68 -2.98 6.24 22.34
CA LEU A 68 -3.78 5.92 23.52
C LEU A 68 -3.48 6.85 24.69
N GLN A 69 -2.19 7.07 25.02
CA GLN A 69 -1.79 7.77 26.25
C GLN A 69 -1.73 9.29 26.08
N ASN A 70 -1.25 9.78 24.92
CA ASN A 70 -1.04 11.22 24.72
C ASN A 70 -2.23 11.88 24.05
N LEU A 71 -2.79 11.23 23.03
CA LEU A 71 -3.88 11.81 22.23
C LEU A 71 -5.26 11.36 22.70
N HIS A 72 -5.34 10.35 23.55
CA HIS A 72 -6.60 9.73 24.00
C HIS A 72 -7.54 9.41 22.83
N ARG A 73 -6.95 8.78 21.79
CA ARG A 73 -7.66 8.47 20.54
C ARG A 73 -7.63 6.98 20.25
N PRO A 74 -8.74 6.43 19.74
CA PRO A 74 -8.78 5.07 19.27
C PRO A 74 -7.73 4.83 18.18
N ALA A 75 -7.20 3.62 18.13
CA ALA A 75 -6.21 3.19 17.16
C ALA A 75 -6.68 1.95 16.40
N LEU A 76 -6.47 1.94 15.08
CA LEU A 76 -6.61 0.77 14.24
C LEU A 76 -5.20 0.32 13.84
N LEU A 77 -4.78 -0.84 14.36
CA LEU A 77 -3.54 -1.50 13.96
C LEU A 77 -3.79 -2.31 12.70
N ALA A 78 -2.92 -2.16 11.73
CA ALA A 78 -2.96 -2.89 10.46
C ALA A 78 -1.62 -3.60 10.26
N PHE A 79 -1.57 -4.90 10.59
CA PHE A 79 -0.37 -5.71 10.39
C PHE A 79 -0.31 -6.22 8.96
N TYR A 80 0.86 -6.11 8.33
CA TYR A 80 1.07 -6.46 6.94
C TYR A 80 2.50 -6.90 6.65
N VAL A 81 2.72 -7.51 5.50
CA VAL A 81 4.02 -7.69 4.84
C VAL A 81 3.89 -7.27 3.38
N ASP A 82 4.98 -6.76 2.80
CA ASP A 82 4.95 -6.22 1.43
C ASP A 82 4.77 -7.31 0.35
N ASP A 83 5.24 -8.54 0.61
CA ASP A 83 5.21 -9.63 -0.37
C ASP A 83 3.88 -10.40 -0.42
N SER A 84 2.96 -10.15 0.51
CA SER A 84 1.67 -10.87 0.57
C SER A 84 0.64 -10.31 -0.41
N SER A 85 0.08 -11.16 -1.28
CA SER A 85 -1.03 -10.82 -2.15
C SER A 85 -2.26 -10.31 -1.37
N ASP A 86 -2.56 -10.92 -0.23
CA ASP A 86 -3.67 -10.51 0.63
C ASP A 86 -3.42 -9.14 1.26
N CYS A 87 -2.16 -8.83 1.63
CA CYS A 87 -1.80 -7.50 2.10
C CYS A 87 -1.89 -6.44 0.99
N LYS A 88 -1.58 -6.78 -0.24
CA LYS A 88 -1.79 -5.90 -1.41
C LYS A 88 -3.28 -5.58 -1.59
N LEU A 89 -4.17 -6.58 -1.47
CA LEU A 89 -5.63 -6.41 -1.50
C LEU A 89 -6.17 -5.63 -0.29
N TYR A 90 -5.48 -5.69 0.85
CA TYR A 90 -5.85 -4.99 2.07
C TYR A 90 -5.63 -3.47 2.00
N THR A 91 -4.68 -3.00 1.17
CA THR A 91 -4.32 -1.58 1.13
C THR A 91 -5.45 -0.64 0.68
N PRO A 92 -6.23 -0.91 -0.39
CA PRO A 92 -7.36 -0.06 -0.76
C PRO A 92 -8.46 -0.05 0.31
N PHE A 93 -8.62 -1.15 1.05
CA PHE A 93 -9.54 -1.23 2.19
C PHE A 93 -9.14 -0.24 3.30
N LEU A 94 -7.86 -0.21 3.71
CA LEU A 94 -7.37 0.75 4.70
C LEU A 94 -7.51 2.21 4.24
N ASN A 95 -7.33 2.48 2.96
CA ASN A 95 -7.58 3.81 2.40
C ASN A 95 -9.04 4.22 2.56
N GLN A 96 -9.97 3.30 2.37
CA GLN A 96 -11.38 3.57 2.59
C GLN A 96 -11.66 3.89 4.05
N ILE A 97 -11.15 3.07 4.99
CA ILE A 97 -11.27 3.35 6.43
C ILE A 97 -10.67 4.71 6.77
N GLN A 98 -9.49 5.04 6.23
CA GLN A 98 -8.87 6.35 6.44
C GLN A 98 -9.77 7.49 5.95
N SER A 99 -10.38 7.37 4.77
CA SER A 99 -11.21 8.42 4.20
C SER A 99 -12.48 8.69 5.01
N PHE A 100 -13.06 7.65 5.61
CA PHE A 100 -14.28 7.77 6.40
C PHE A 100 -14.02 8.18 7.85
N TYR A 101 -12.97 7.63 8.47
CA TYR A 101 -12.80 7.71 9.93
C TYR A 101 -11.61 8.55 10.40
N SER A 102 -10.70 8.97 9.50
CA SER A 102 -9.73 10.00 9.85
C SER A 102 -10.40 11.40 9.82
N PRO A 103 -10.25 12.23 10.82
CA PRO A 103 -9.31 12.22 11.92
C PRO A 103 -9.80 11.60 13.24
N ALA A 104 -10.89 10.86 13.27
CA ALA A 104 -11.48 10.34 14.53
C ALA A 104 -10.66 9.19 15.15
N ILE A 105 -9.99 8.38 14.31
CA ILE A 105 -9.10 7.30 14.75
C ILE A 105 -7.69 7.48 14.16
N ASN A 106 -6.69 6.89 14.81
CA ASN A 106 -5.34 6.80 14.26
C ASN A 106 -5.16 5.42 13.59
N ILE A 107 -4.83 5.41 12.30
CA ILE A 107 -4.45 4.18 11.60
C ILE A 107 -2.94 4.02 11.72
N ILE A 108 -2.52 2.88 12.23
CA ILE A 108 -1.13 2.54 12.52
C ILE A 108 -0.78 1.27 11.74
N THR A 109 -0.09 1.44 10.64
CA THR A 109 0.41 0.33 9.82
C THR A 109 1.67 -0.26 10.46
N VAL A 110 1.70 -1.58 10.58
CA VAL A 110 2.75 -2.30 11.31
C VAL A 110 3.33 -3.38 10.40
N PRO A 111 4.56 -3.21 9.89
CA PRO A 111 5.23 -4.27 9.14
C PRO A 111 5.56 -5.43 10.09
N ALA A 112 4.98 -6.61 9.81
CA ALA A 112 5.05 -7.76 10.72
C ALA A 112 6.45 -8.40 10.73
N ASP A 113 7.17 -8.34 9.64
CA ASP A 113 8.56 -8.81 9.49
C ASP A 113 9.58 -8.01 10.33
N GLY A 114 9.25 -6.75 10.66
CA GLY A 114 10.04 -5.91 11.56
C GLY A 114 9.80 -6.15 13.05
N LEU A 115 8.82 -7.00 13.44
CA LEU A 115 8.47 -7.21 14.86
C LEU A 115 9.44 -8.13 15.56
N ASN A 116 9.90 -7.74 16.77
CA ASN A 116 10.68 -8.62 17.62
C ASN A 116 9.76 -9.51 18.47
N LEU A 117 9.31 -10.63 17.90
CA LEU A 117 8.36 -11.55 18.55
C LEU A 117 8.93 -12.32 19.75
N LYS A 118 10.25 -12.25 19.99
CA LYS A 118 10.91 -12.89 21.15
C LYS A 118 10.91 -11.99 22.39
N ALA A 119 10.65 -10.69 22.24
CA ALA A 119 10.57 -9.76 23.35
C ALA A 119 9.21 -9.86 24.06
N GLN A 120 9.18 -9.51 25.35
CA GLN A 120 7.91 -9.28 26.05
C GLN A 120 7.40 -7.89 25.65
N HIS A 121 6.15 -7.83 25.23
CA HIS A 121 5.49 -6.60 24.80
C HIS A 121 4.39 -6.19 25.77
N THR A 122 4.19 -4.89 25.91
CA THR A 122 3.14 -4.30 26.72
C THR A 122 1.93 -3.91 25.87
N ALA A 123 0.77 -3.73 26.48
CA ALA A 123 -0.47 -3.34 25.77
C ALA A 123 -0.39 -1.96 25.07
N THR A 124 0.68 -1.21 25.26
CA THR A 124 0.93 0.06 24.55
C THR A 124 1.82 -0.11 23.30
N GLU A 125 2.27 -1.32 23.03
CA GLU A 125 3.09 -1.67 21.87
C GLU A 125 2.26 -2.47 20.85
N ALA A 126 2.37 -2.15 19.58
CA ALA A 126 1.60 -2.83 18.53
C ALA A 126 1.89 -4.35 18.49
N ALA A 127 3.14 -4.75 18.71
CA ALA A 127 3.55 -6.15 18.70
C ALA A 127 2.81 -7.02 19.73
N TYR A 128 2.29 -6.43 20.82
CA TYR A 128 1.47 -7.14 21.82
C TYR A 128 0.20 -7.78 21.21
N TYR A 129 -0.35 -7.16 20.16
CA TYR A 129 -1.61 -7.58 19.54
C TYR A 129 -1.41 -8.48 18.33
N TYR A 130 -0.17 -8.68 17.88
CA TYR A 130 0.12 -9.49 16.70
C TYR A 130 -0.03 -10.98 17.00
N ARG A 131 -0.82 -11.69 16.19
CA ARG A 131 -1.10 -13.12 16.37
C ARG A 131 -0.34 -14.06 15.43
N GLY A 132 0.53 -13.53 14.56
CA GLY A 132 1.35 -14.32 13.65
C GLY A 132 0.79 -14.49 12.25
N PHE A 133 -0.31 -13.80 11.91
CA PHE A 133 -0.94 -13.84 10.60
C PHE A 133 -1.03 -12.44 9.98
N VAL A 134 -0.98 -12.36 8.67
CA VAL A 134 -1.16 -11.12 7.91
C VAL A 134 -2.07 -11.35 6.69
N PRO A 135 -2.88 -10.34 6.33
CA PRO A 135 -3.12 -9.13 7.11
C PRO A 135 -3.87 -9.42 8.42
N GLN A 136 -3.65 -8.61 9.45
CA GLN A 136 -4.46 -8.63 10.68
C GLN A 136 -4.90 -7.20 11.00
N THR A 137 -6.15 -7.04 11.40
CA THR A 137 -6.73 -5.75 11.82
C THR A 137 -7.15 -5.80 13.26
N VAL A 138 -6.64 -4.85 14.08
CA VAL A 138 -7.05 -4.71 15.49
C VAL A 138 -7.53 -3.29 15.75
N LEU A 139 -8.78 -3.12 16.18
CA LEU A 139 -9.33 -1.84 16.60
C LEU A 139 -9.31 -1.75 18.12
N ILE A 140 -8.68 -0.71 18.65
CA ILE A 140 -8.50 -0.46 20.07
C ILE A 140 -9.17 0.87 20.45
N SER A 141 -10.02 0.88 21.47
CA SER A 141 -10.61 2.13 21.98
C SER A 141 -9.57 3.04 22.62
N ALA A 142 -9.91 4.28 22.91
CA ALA A 142 -9.02 5.24 23.58
C ALA A 142 -8.58 4.76 24.97
N GLU A 143 -9.39 3.92 25.62
CA GLU A 143 -9.13 3.32 26.95
C GLU A 143 -8.30 2.02 26.86
N GLY A 144 -7.90 1.61 25.66
CA GLY A 144 -7.09 0.40 25.43
C GLY A 144 -7.89 -0.91 25.33
N LYS A 145 -9.22 -0.85 25.19
CA LYS A 145 -10.06 -2.04 24.99
C LYS A 145 -10.07 -2.46 23.53
N ILE A 146 -9.88 -3.74 23.26
CA ILE A 146 -10.04 -4.32 21.92
C ILE A 146 -11.52 -4.32 21.56
N LEU A 147 -11.89 -3.65 20.48
CA LEU A 147 -13.24 -3.58 19.94
C LEU A 147 -13.41 -4.51 18.73
N PHE A 148 -12.32 -4.80 18.02
CA PHE A 148 -12.30 -5.68 16.85
C PHE A 148 -10.91 -6.28 16.72
N ASP A 149 -10.82 -7.55 16.31
CA ASP A 149 -9.57 -8.24 16.04
C ASP A 149 -9.84 -9.39 15.07
N GLN A 150 -9.34 -9.26 13.83
CA GLN A 150 -9.57 -10.23 12.76
C GLN A 150 -8.30 -10.44 11.94
N GLU A 151 -8.03 -11.69 11.63
CA GLU A 151 -7.03 -12.17 10.69
C GLU A 151 -7.63 -12.24 9.28
N GLY A 152 -6.79 -12.04 8.27
CA GLY A 152 -7.21 -11.95 6.87
C GLY A 152 -7.83 -10.58 6.52
N LEU A 153 -8.46 -10.53 5.35
CA LEU A 153 -9.19 -9.32 4.91
C LEU A 153 -10.40 -9.14 5.84
N PRO A 154 -10.52 -7.98 6.51
CA PRO A 154 -11.60 -7.77 7.45
C PRO A 154 -12.93 -7.60 6.74
N ASP A 155 -14.00 -8.10 7.37
CA ASP A 155 -15.36 -7.80 6.99
C ASP A 155 -15.66 -6.33 7.29
N LEU A 156 -15.99 -5.56 6.24
CA LEU A 156 -16.22 -4.14 6.34
C LEU A 156 -17.42 -3.80 7.23
N GLU A 157 -18.48 -4.59 7.17
CA GLU A 157 -19.69 -4.37 7.94
C GLU A 157 -19.44 -4.61 9.43
N VAL A 158 -18.68 -5.66 9.76
CA VAL A 158 -18.33 -5.98 11.14
C VAL A 158 -17.38 -4.93 11.73
N LEU A 159 -16.38 -4.49 10.95
CA LEU A 159 -15.47 -3.43 11.38
C LEU A 159 -16.21 -2.09 11.54
N ASP A 160 -17.11 -1.74 10.62
CA ASP A 160 -17.93 -0.53 10.68
C ASP A 160 -18.84 -0.55 11.93
N ALA A 161 -19.44 -1.70 12.24
CA ALA A 161 -20.23 -1.87 13.47
C ALA A 161 -19.37 -1.71 14.74
N ALA A 162 -18.14 -2.19 14.73
CA ALA A 162 -17.20 -1.99 15.85
C ALA A 162 -16.76 -0.52 15.97
N LEU A 163 -16.49 0.16 14.86
CA LEU A 163 -16.17 1.59 14.83
C LEU A 163 -17.30 2.44 15.38
N LYS A 164 -18.54 2.13 15.06
CA LYS A 164 -19.74 2.83 15.57
C LYS A 164 -19.95 2.69 17.09
N GLN A 165 -19.31 1.74 17.75
CA GLN A 165 -19.32 1.60 19.21
C GLN A 165 -18.45 2.67 19.91
N ILE A 166 -17.58 3.36 19.17
CA ILE A 166 -16.71 4.39 19.74
C ILE A 166 -17.53 5.65 20.03
N PRO A 167 -17.62 6.09 21.29
CA PRO A 167 -18.41 7.27 21.65
C PRO A 167 -17.89 8.54 20.95
N GLY A 168 -18.80 9.30 20.35
CA GLY A 168 -18.45 10.56 19.70
C GLY A 168 -17.63 10.43 18.40
N LEU A 169 -17.54 9.24 17.82
CA LEU A 169 -16.86 9.02 16.54
C LEU A 169 -17.53 9.86 15.45
N LYS A 170 -16.74 10.75 14.85
CA LYS A 170 -17.19 11.56 13.72
C LYS A 170 -16.82 10.88 12.42
N VAL A 171 -17.81 10.48 11.65
CA VAL A 171 -17.64 9.92 10.32
C VAL A 171 -17.58 11.05 9.29
N ASN A 172 -16.67 10.99 8.36
CA ASN A 172 -16.64 11.92 7.23
C ASN A 172 -17.71 11.54 6.20
N VAL A 173 -18.89 12.13 6.31
CA VAL A 173 -20.03 11.89 5.43
C VAL A 173 -19.79 12.30 3.96
N ASN A 174 -18.76 13.10 3.69
CA ASN A 174 -18.37 13.50 2.33
C ASN A 174 -17.40 12.50 1.66
N ALA A 175 -16.91 11.53 2.41
CA ALA A 175 -16.11 10.44 1.82
C ALA A 175 -17.00 9.63 0.88
N ARG A 176 -16.55 9.44 -0.36
CA ARG A 176 -17.24 8.57 -1.31
C ARG A 176 -16.79 7.14 -1.09
N PRO A 177 -17.71 6.18 -0.91
CA PRO A 177 -17.35 4.77 -0.96
C PRO A 177 -16.70 4.48 -2.33
N ARG A 178 -15.51 3.90 -2.34
CA ARG A 178 -15.04 3.23 -3.54
C ARG A 178 -15.67 1.83 -3.50
N ASP A 179 -16.36 1.45 -4.54
CA ASP A 179 -16.76 0.06 -4.71
C ASP A 179 -15.48 -0.77 -4.79
N LEU A 180 -15.11 -1.39 -3.67
CA LEU A 180 -13.97 -2.31 -3.59
C LEU A 180 -14.43 -3.63 -4.22
N ASN A 181 -14.69 -3.61 -5.53
CA ASN A 181 -14.93 -4.84 -6.26
C ASN A 181 -13.57 -5.51 -6.50
N VAL A 182 -13.22 -6.44 -5.62
CA VAL A 182 -11.97 -7.23 -5.69
C VAL A 182 -11.78 -7.87 -7.07
N LYS A 183 -12.87 -8.18 -7.80
CA LYS A 183 -12.81 -8.66 -9.18
C LYS A 183 -12.24 -7.63 -10.15
N GLN A 184 -12.53 -6.33 -9.97
CA GLN A 184 -12.00 -5.29 -10.88
C GLN A 184 -10.49 -5.08 -10.73
N ILE A 185 -9.93 -5.32 -9.54
CA ILE A 185 -8.48 -5.22 -9.33
C ILE A 185 -7.74 -6.31 -10.10
N ASN A 186 -8.34 -7.50 -10.20
CA ASN A 186 -7.78 -8.63 -10.96
C ASN A 186 -8.02 -8.53 -12.48
N GLU A 187 -9.03 -7.78 -12.93
CA GLU A 187 -9.34 -7.59 -14.35
C GLU A 187 -8.50 -6.48 -15.02
N LEU A 188 -7.92 -5.57 -14.24
CA LEU A 188 -7.04 -4.51 -14.76
C LEU A 188 -5.62 -5.01 -15.04
N ASN A 189 -5.31 -6.26 -14.70
CA ASN A 189 -4.01 -6.90 -14.92
C ASN A 189 -4.24 -8.35 -15.39
N PRO A 190 -4.58 -8.57 -16.70
CA PRO A 190 -4.69 -9.92 -17.27
C PRO A 190 -3.34 -10.62 -17.39
#